data_60ae669a07b415920633e3add86d0cfc
#
_entry.id   60ae669a07b415920633e3add86d0cfc
#
_cell.length_a   1.000
_cell.length_b   1.000
_cell.length_c   1.000
_cell.angle_alpha   90.00
_cell.angle_beta   90.00
_cell.angle_gamma   90.00
#
_symmetry.space_group_name_H-M   'P 1'
#
loop_
_entity.id
_entity.type
_entity.pdbx_description
1 polymer ?
#
loop_
_entity_poly.entity_id
_entity_poly.type
_entity_poly.pdbx_seq_one_letter_code
_entity_poly.pdbx_strand_id
1 'polypeptide(L)'
;MNRKLPSLKLACLLPAAMLLAACSQESADTTQEADTQARMFKPVTLEQQAGDVIARVEDQAIHFSEVNTMLNSSAVVGLSLPALGTPARDRVRITLLDKIISANLMYLDAMQKKLDQDPAYKHAMKRFSNGMLAQLYYRNNLMGAIPVSEEEIQAEFSATTEPGAEFTEELRALLEATVRKRKMENRNVTELRNELRKGIDVTVYQKHFNLAGDAKRADDVVVAEAGGEIITWGEVSDRLIAAGKGAVKRDELAMEMDARLSALQTEIDTRLLAKKARVAGLDRDPTFLARYNEYHKTSLINRHRANLARDISPTDAELEAYFEANRKRIVMPEFRKVQMVMLEDEEQANTVKKSIEAGDITFFQAASDHSVAPDAKQNLGEIGWVGQGKLKPELDAVVFELGPGEIGGPVQAGGLWHVVTALDIRDAQNADIENEATRKYTRRMYVHEKLNDYVVDLRKNSFKVEVYEDVIIRLAQQEADMVKQLIEQAGDPNSVTQQRIEEMQKLMTP
;
A
#
# COMPACT_ATOMS: atom_id res chain seq x y z
N MET A 1 28.24 -7.40 46.92
CA MET A 1 27.78 -6.15 46.33
C MET A 1 26.87 -6.49 45.17
N ASN A 2 25.55 -6.48 45.44
CA ASN A 2 24.50 -6.82 44.50
C ASN A 2 24.28 -5.62 43.56
N ARG A 3 24.60 -5.74 42.27
CA ARG A 3 24.08 -4.85 41.23
C ARG A 3 22.88 -5.48 40.60
N LYS A 4 21.72 -4.93 40.92
CA LYS A 4 20.44 -5.22 40.22
C LYS A 4 20.54 -4.69 38.78
N LEU A 5 20.41 -5.56 37.81
CA LEU A 5 20.18 -5.21 36.41
C LEU A 5 18.74 -4.69 36.25
N PRO A 6 18.51 -3.63 35.48
CA PRO A 6 17.15 -3.14 35.22
C PRO A 6 16.40 -4.13 34.31
N SER A 7 15.18 -4.42 34.70
CA SER A 7 14.25 -5.23 33.93
C SER A 7 13.92 -4.57 32.61
N LEU A 8 14.49 -5.09 31.54
CA LEU A 8 14.06 -4.76 30.16
C LEU A 8 12.63 -5.30 29.99
N LYS A 9 11.67 -4.40 29.92
CA LYS A 9 10.31 -4.75 29.52
C LYS A 9 10.37 -5.17 28.05
N LEU A 10 10.29 -6.47 27.84
CA LEU A 10 10.26 -7.10 26.51
C LEU A 10 8.89 -6.83 25.89
N ALA A 11 8.77 -5.72 25.17
CA ALA A 11 7.64 -5.40 24.31
C ALA A 11 7.89 -6.04 22.93
N CYS A 12 7.81 -7.37 22.86
CA CYS A 12 7.82 -8.12 21.58
C CYS A 12 6.52 -8.87 21.44
N LEU A 13 5.48 -8.16 21.01
CA LEU A 13 4.24 -8.74 20.50
C LEU A 13 4.15 -8.47 18.99
N LEU A 14 4.30 -9.55 18.22
CA LEU A 14 3.93 -9.71 16.80
C LEU A 14 4.33 -8.57 15.84
N PRO A 15 5.45 -8.65 15.13
CA PRO A 15 5.79 -7.71 14.06
C PRO A 15 4.91 -7.85 12.79
N ALA A 16 3.91 -8.72 12.78
CA ALA A 16 2.97 -8.84 11.66
C ALA A 16 1.98 -7.65 11.54
N ALA A 17 1.88 -6.80 12.57
CA ALA A 17 0.97 -5.65 12.54
C ALA A 17 1.54 -4.41 11.84
N MET A 18 2.86 -4.33 11.61
CA MET A 18 3.47 -3.11 11.07
C MET A 18 3.50 -3.00 9.54
N LEU A 19 3.21 -4.06 8.79
CA LEU A 19 3.16 -3.99 7.32
C LEU A 19 1.77 -3.65 6.77
N LEU A 20 0.75 -3.57 7.62
CA LEU A 20 -0.62 -3.23 7.22
C LEU A 20 -1.16 -1.96 7.89
N ALA A 21 -0.38 -1.29 8.72
CA ALA A 21 -0.79 -0.02 9.34
C ALA A 21 -0.91 1.14 8.33
N ALA A 22 -0.38 0.99 7.12
CA ALA A 22 -0.55 1.98 6.05
C ALA A 22 -1.87 1.85 5.27
N CYS A 23 -2.66 0.77 5.50
CA CYS A 23 -3.94 0.56 4.82
C CYS A 23 -5.14 0.42 5.75
N SER A 24 -5.00 0.56 7.07
CA SER A 24 -6.08 0.27 8.02
C SER A 24 -6.64 1.48 8.77
N GLN A 25 -6.23 2.70 8.44
CA GLN A 25 -6.83 3.91 9.01
C GLN A 25 -8.04 4.42 8.22
N GLU A 26 -8.26 3.94 6.99
CA GLU A 26 -9.40 4.38 6.15
C GLU A 26 -10.67 3.50 6.28
N SER A 27 -10.67 2.41 7.03
CA SER A 27 -11.79 1.46 7.01
C SER A 27 -12.77 1.54 8.18
N ALA A 28 -12.58 2.43 9.15
CA ALA A 28 -13.53 2.60 10.25
C ALA A 28 -14.57 3.71 9.99
N ASP A 29 -14.20 4.71 9.20
CA ASP A 29 -15.10 5.85 8.87
C ASP A 29 -16.10 5.53 7.75
N THR A 30 -15.82 4.48 6.95
CA THR A 30 -16.57 4.21 5.72
C THR A 30 -17.85 3.39 5.90
N THR A 31 -18.06 2.73 7.03
CA THR A 31 -19.19 1.79 7.14
C THR A 31 -20.51 2.45 7.51
N GLN A 32 -20.50 3.53 8.25
CA GLN A 32 -21.73 4.21 8.69
C GLN A 32 -22.15 5.37 7.79
N GLU A 33 -21.20 6.12 7.25
CA GLU A 33 -21.48 7.04 6.14
C GLU A 33 -21.96 6.28 4.90
N ALA A 34 -21.38 5.12 4.60
CA ALA A 34 -21.86 4.24 3.53
C ALA A 34 -23.30 3.74 3.79
N ASP A 35 -23.68 3.45 5.04
CA ASP A 35 -25.04 2.99 5.37
C ASP A 35 -26.06 4.14 5.38
N THR A 36 -25.66 5.35 5.74
CA THR A 36 -26.50 6.55 5.68
C THR A 36 -26.66 7.05 4.24
N GLN A 37 -25.64 6.93 3.42
CA GLN A 37 -25.63 7.31 2.01
C GLN A 37 -26.23 6.22 1.10
N ALA A 38 -26.12 4.93 1.46
CA ALA A 38 -26.83 3.83 0.79
C ALA A 38 -28.34 4.00 0.83
N ARG A 39 -28.88 4.81 1.74
CA ARG A 39 -30.29 5.21 1.76
C ARG A 39 -30.63 6.29 0.74
N MET A 40 -29.65 7.06 0.24
CA MET A 40 -29.86 8.10 -0.79
C MET A 40 -29.70 7.57 -2.21
N PHE A 41 -28.97 6.49 -2.44
CA PHE A 41 -28.73 5.92 -3.76
C PHE A 41 -29.18 4.47 -3.81
N LYS A 42 -30.01 4.12 -4.84
CA LYS A 42 -30.37 2.72 -5.07
C LYS A 42 -29.09 1.93 -5.37
N PRO A 43 -28.80 0.83 -4.66
CA PRO A 43 -27.66 0.00 -4.96
C PRO A 43 -27.74 -0.47 -6.41
N VAL A 44 -26.62 -0.43 -7.12
CA VAL A 44 -26.48 -0.98 -8.47
C VAL A 44 -26.79 -2.47 -8.42
N THR A 45 -27.78 -2.93 -9.16
CA THR A 45 -28.18 -4.33 -9.18
C THR A 45 -27.13 -5.20 -9.89
N LEU A 46 -27.07 -6.49 -9.57
CA LEU A 46 -26.19 -7.46 -10.25
C LEU A 46 -26.35 -7.44 -11.78
N GLU A 47 -27.57 -7.19 -12.30
CA GLU A 47 -27.84 -7.04 -13.72
C GLU A 47 -27.21 -5.76 -14.31
N GLN A 48 -27.13 -4.67 -13.54
CA GLN A 48 -26.44 -3.45 -13.95
C GLN A 48 -24.92 -3.66 -13.94
N GLN A 49 -24.39 -4.47 -13.02
CA GLN A 49 -22.97 -4.85 -13.01
C GLN A 49 -22.59 -5.73 -14.22
N ALA A 50 -23.49 -6.62 -14.67
CA ALA A 50 -23.24 -7.47 -15.84
C ALA A 50 -23.13 -6.67 -17.16
N GLY A 51 -23.74 -5.47 -17.23
CA GLY A 51 -23.67 -4.55 -18.38
C GLY A 51 -22.47 -3.60 -18.39
N ASP A 52 -21.54 -3.73 -17.45
CA ASP A 52 -20.40 -2.86 -17.16
C ASP A 52 -19.06 -3.42 -17.74
N VAL A 53 -19.09 -4.53 -18.48
CA VAL A 53 -17.89 -5.11 -19.10
C VAL A 53 -17.43 -4.21 -20.24
N ILE A 54 -16.21 -3.67 -20.13
CA ILE A 54 -15.62 -2.75 -21.11
C ILE A 54 -14.49 -3.37 -21.93
N ALA A 55 -13.95 -4.51 -21.49
CA ALA A 55 -12.99 -5.29 -22.26
C ALA A 55 -13.01 -6.76 -21.84
N ARG A 56 -12.45 -7.63 -22.68
CA ARG A 56 -12.15 -9.02 -22.36
C ARG A 56 -10.76 -9.38 -22.83
N VAL A 57 -10.08 -10.19 -22.02
CA VAL A 57 -8.84 -10.87 -22.40
C VAL A 57 -9.11 -12.35 -22.24
N GLU A 58 -9.27 -13.07 -23.35
CA GLU A 58 -9.86 -14.41 -23.39
C GLU A 58 -11.23 -14.42 -22.66
N ASP A 59 -11.38 -15.25 -21.64
CA ASP A 59 -12.56 -15.37 -20.79
C ASP A 59 -12.63 -14.34 -19.65
N GLN A 60 -11.54 -13.59 -19.41
CA GLN A 60 -11.47 -12.63 -18.31
C GLN A 60 -12.14 -11.31 -18.69
N ALA A 61 -13.25 -11.01 -18.04
CA ALA A 61 -13.93 -9.73 -18.18
C ALA A 61 -13.22 -8.64 -17.36
N ILE A 62 -13.17 -7.43 -17.91
CA ILE A 62 -12.71 -6.22 -17.24
C ILE A 62 -13.90 -5.27 -17.15
N HIS A 63 -14.20 -4.83 -15.93
CA HIS A 63 -15.35 -4.00 -15.63
C HIS A 63 -15.01 -2.52 -15.53
N PHE A 64 -15.94 -1.65 -15.91
CA PHE A 64 -15.80 -0.21 -15.78
C PHE A 64 -15.60 0.22 -14.33
N SER A 65 -16.33 -0.41 -13.42
CA SER A 65 -16.19 -0.24 -11.97
C SER A 65 -14.79 -0.56 -11.46
N GLU A 66 -14.16 -1.65 -11.95
CA GLU A 66 -12.78 -2.02 -11.60
C GLU A 66 -11.77 -0.91 -11.99
N VAL A 67 -11.91 -0.37 -13.21
CA VAL A 67 -11.05 0.72 -13.68
C VAL A 67 -11.27 1.99 -12.87
N ASN A 68 -12.51 2.32 -12.52
CA ASN A 68 -12.84 3.47 -11.69
C ASN A 68 -12.32 3.32 -10.26
N THR A 69 -12.43 2.12 -9.66
CA THR A 69 -11.85 1.83 -8.34
C THR A 69 -10.34 2.07 -8.35
N MET A 70 -9.65 1.55 -9.37
CA MET A 70 -8.20 1.76 -9.50
C MET A 70 -7.87 3.24 -9.74
N LEU A 71 -8.66 3.95 -10.53
CA LEU A 71 -8.49 5.38 -10.78
C LEU A 71 -8.64 6.19 -9.49
N ASN A 72 -9.64 5.89 -8.68
CA ASN A 72 -9.89 6.59 -7.42
C ASN A 72 -8.85 6.26 -6.33
N SER A 73 -8.42 4.99 -6.23
CA SER A 73 -7.36 4.57 -5.30
C SER A 73 -5.98 5.12 -5.65
N SER A 74 -5.78 5.58 -6.90
CA SER A 74 -4.54 6.22 -7.36
C SER A 74 -4.43 7.69 -6.96
N ALA A 75 -5.38 8.23 -6.20
CA ALA A 75 -5.33 9.56 -5.61
C ALA A 75 -4.20 9.63 -4.58
N VAL A 76 -2.99 9.94 -5.06
CA VAL A 76 -1.86 10.27 -4.20
C VAL A 76 -1.99 11.73 -3.79
N VAL A 77 -1.76 12.02 -2.53
CA VAL A 77 -1.72 13.39 -2.00
C VAL A 77 -0.81 14.26 -2.89
N GLY A 78 -1.35 15.36 -3.43
CA GLY A 78 -0.61 16.25 -4.34
C GLY A 78 -0.77 15.97 -5.84
N LEU A 79 -1.32 14.84 -6.27
CA LEU A 79 -1.67 14.58 -7.66
C LEU A 79 -3.18 14.80 -7.86
N SER A 80 -3.55 15.78 -8.70
CA SER A 80 -4.96 15.99 -9.02
C SER A 80 -5.44 14.90 -9.99
N LEU A 81 -6.44 14.13 -9.56
CA LEU A 81 -7.23 13.35 -10.51
C LEU A 81 -8.09 14.32 -11.34
N PRO A 82 -8.21 14.08 -12.66
CA PRO A 82 -9.15 14.84 -13.46
C PRO A 82 -10.57 14.68 -12.92
N ALA A 83 -11.33 15.78 -12.91
CA ALA A 83 -12.69 15.79 -12.41
C ALA A 83 -13.58 14.77 -13.15
N LEU A 84 -14.58 14.25 -12.44
CA LEU A 84 -15.59 13.35 -12.99
C LEU A 84 -16.28 13.98 -14.20
N GLY A 85 -16.58 13.16 -15.20
CA GLY A 85 -17.26 13.57 -16.42
C GLY A 85 -16.41 14.42 -17.36
N THR A 86 -15.06 14.46 -17.19
CA THR A 86 -14.19 15.25 -18.06
C THR A 86 -13.42 14.36 -19.07
N PRO A 87 -13.12 14.84 -20.29
CA PRO A 87 -12.31 14.11 -21.26
C PRO A 87 -10.90 13.79 -20.76
N ALA A 88 -10.38 14.57 -19.82
CA ALA A 88 -9.09 14.29 -19.18
C ALA A 88 -9.17 13.01 -18.33
N ARG A 89 -10.27 12.82 -17.59
CA ARG A 89 -10.50 11.60 -16.81
C ARG A 89 -10.65 10.37 -17.71
N ASP A 90 -11.33 10.51 -18.83
CA ASP A 90 -11.51 9.42 -19.80
C ASP A 90 -10.18 8.98 -20.40
N ARG A 91 -9.26 9.90 -20.70
CA ARG A 91 -7.89 9.55 -21.15
C ARG A 91 -7.15 8.74 -20.09
N VAL A 92 -7.24 9.12 -18.82
CA VAL A 92 -6.61 8.36 -17.72
C VAL A 92 -7.26 6.98 -17.59
N ARG A 93 -8.58 6.89 -17.70
CA ARG A 93 -9.34 5.62 -17.68
C ARG A 93 -8.88 4.68 -18.79
N ILE A 94 -8.74 5.14 -20.04
CA ILE A 94 -8.23 4.34 -21.16
C ILE A 94 -6.81 3.86 -20.89
N THR A 95 -5.95 4.73 -20.33
CA THR A 95 -4.58 4.36 -19.97
C THR A 95 -4.55 3.28 -18.87
N LEU A 96 -5.45 3.35 -17.89
CA LEU A 96 -5.58 2.33 -16.85
C LEU A 96 -6.13 1.03 -17.41
N LEU A 97 -7.14 1.09 -18.28
CA LEU A 97 -7.68 -0.08 -18.97
C LEU A 97 -6.58 -0.83 -19.73
N ASP A 98 -5.72 -0.11 -20.45
CA ASP A 98 -4.60 -0.72 -21.18
C ASP A 98 -3.60 -1.40 -20.24
N LYS A 99 -3.35 -0.81 -19.05
CA LYS A 99 -2.52 -1.43 -18.01
C LYS A 99 -3.17 -2.70 -17.45
N ILE A 100 -4.49 -2.72 -17.24
CA ILE A 100 -5.22 -3.90 -16.76
C ILE A 100 -5.20 -4.99 -17.81
N ILE A 101 -5.42 -4.66 -19.08
CA ILE A 101 -5.30 -5.62 -20.21
C ILE A 101 -3.88 -6.21 -20.23
N SER A 102 -2.85 -5.37 -20.16
CA SER A 102 -1.46 -5.80 -20.14
C SER A 102 -1.14 -6.72 -18.95
N ALA A 103 -1.70 -6.43 -17.77
CA ALA A 103 -1.57 -7.28 -16.58
C ALA A 103 -2.25 -8.64 -16.78
N ASN A 104 -3.44 -8.67 -17.39
CA ASN A 104 -4.16 -9.91 -17.69
C ASN A 104 -3.39 -10.77 -18.71
N LEU A 105 -2.83 -10.17 -19.75
CA LEU A 105 -1.98 -10.88 -20.73
C LEU A 105 -0.78 -11.52 -20.05
N MET A 106 -0.08 -10.77 -19.21
CA MET A 106 1.06 -11.29 -18.44
C MET A 106 0.67 -12.41 -17.48
N TYR A 107 -0.50 -12.31 -16.86
CA TYR A 107 -1.03 -13.37 -15.99
C TYR A 107 -1.33 -14.65 -16.78
N LEU A 108 -2.02 -14.54 -17.90
CA LEU A 108 -2.37 -15.69 -18.74
C LEU A 108 -1.12 -16.38 -19.30
N ASP A 109 -0.14 -15.61 -19.75
CA ASP A 109 1.14 -16.16 -20.22
C ASP A 109 1.93 -16.84 -19.08
N ALA A 110 1.92 -16.25 -17.86
CA ALA A 110 2.50 -16.91 -16.68
C ALA A 110 1.84 -18.24 -16.36
N MET A 111 0.50 -18.32 -16.48
CA MET A 111 -0.28 -19.55 -16.29
C MET A 111 0.03 -20.57 -17.39
N GLN A 112 0.08 -20.16 -18.65
CA GLN A 112 0.45 -21.01 -19.77
C GLN A 112 1.86 -21.61 -19.61
N LYS A 113 2.80 -20.82 -19.06
CA LYS A 113 4.16 -21.24 -18.73
C LYS A 113 4.25 -22.01 -17.41
N LYS A 114 3.14 -22.28 -16.74
CA LYS A 114 3.04 -23.04 -15.49
C LYS A 114 3.89 -22.46 -14.35
N LEU A 115 4.03 -21.15 -14.28
CA LEU A 115 4.78 -20.48 -13.20
C LEU A 115 4.07 -20.62 -11.85
N ASP A 116 2.79 -20.93 -11.83
CA ASP A 116 2.02 -21.32 -10.65
C ASP A 116 2.48 -22.66 -10.03
N GLN A 117 3.18 -23.51 -10.81
CA GLN A 117 3.74 -24.78 -10.35
C GLN A 117 5.14 -24.64 -9.72
N ASP A 118 5.79 -23.49 -9.87
CA ASP A 118 7.11 -23.23 -9.33
C ASP A 118 7.13 -23.39 -7.80
N PRO A 119 8.09 -24.16 -7.21
CA PRO A 119 8.14 -24.39 -5.77
C PRO A 119 8.23 -23.12 -4.93
N ALA A 120 9.02 -22.13 -5.37
CA ALA A 120 9.16 -20.87 -4.64
C ALA A 120 7.89 -20.02 -4.73
N TYR A 121 7.13 -20.12 -5.83
CA TYR A 121 5.80 -19.50 -5.93
C TYR A 121 4.82 -20.18 -4.95
N LYS A 122 4.74 -21.52 -4.94
CA LYS A 122 3.87 -22.27 -4.02
C LYS A 122 4.20 -21.96 -2.55
N HIS A 123 5.49 -21.83 -2.24
CA HIS A 123 5.93 -21.42 -0.91
C HIS A 123 5.46 -20.01 -0.54
N ALA A 124 5.59 -19.04 -1.45
CA ALA A 124 5.11 -17.68 -1.23
C ALA A 124 3.59 -17.62 -1.01
N MET A 125 2.82 -18.36 -1.81
CA MET A 125 1.36 -18.47 -1.68
C MET A 125 0.95 -19.11 -0.35
N LYS A 126 1.63 -20.18 0.08
CA LYS A 126 1.39 -20.83 1.37
C LYS A 126 1.65 -19.86 2.52
N ARG A 127 2.77 -19.13 2.47
CA ARG A 127 3.14 -18.14 3.48
C ARG A 127 2.11 -17.01 3.56
N PHE A 128 1.69 -16.45 2.43
CA PHE A 128 0.66 -15.44 2.35
C PHE A 128 -0.67 -15.93 2.95
N SER A 129 -1.14 -17.10 2.49
CA SER A 129 -2.38 -17.73 2.99
C SER A 129 -2.35 -17.94 4.49
N ASN A 130 -1.27 -18.52 5.02
CA ASN A 130 -1.14 -18.75 6.46
C ASN A 130 -1.11 -17.46 7.25
N GLY A 131 -0.38 -16.45 6.78
CA GLY A 131 -0.32 -15.13 7.43
C GLY A 131 -1.69 -14.46 7.50
N MET A 132 -2.42 -14.48 6.39
CA MET A 132 -3.74 -13.87 6.31
C MET A 132 -4.79 -14.62 7.15
N LEU A 133 -4.80 -15.95 7.07
CA LEU A 133 -5.69 -16.78 7.91
C LEU A 133 -5.39 -16.61 9.39
N ALA A 134 -4.12 -16.54 9.78
CA ALA A 134 -3.72 -16.29 11.14
C ALA A 134 -4.24 -14.92 11.63
N GLN A 135 -4.13 -13.89 10.81
CA GLN A 135 -4.64 -12.54 11.12
C GLN A 135 -6.17 -12.53 11.26
N LEU A 136 -6.89 -13.18 10.33
CA LEU A 136 -8.35 -13.28 10.40
C LEU A 136 -8.81 -14.00 11.67
N TYR A 137 -8.18 -15.13 11.99
CA TYR A 137 -8.51 -15.88 13.22
C TYR A 137 -8.21 -15.06 14.47
N TYR A 138 -7.05 -14.41 14.52
CA TYR A 138 -6.67 -13.53 15.61
C TYR A 138 -7.72 -12.43 15.82
N ARG A 139 -8.09 -11.74 14.75
CA ARG A 139 -9.08 -10.65 14.82
C ARG A 139 -10.47 -11.15 15.23
N ASN A 140 -10.97 -12.18 14.57
CA ASN A 140 -12.37 -12.59 14.72
C ASN A 140 -12.59 -13.45 15.96
N ASN A 141 -11.64 -14.32 16.31
CA ASN A 141 -11.82 -15.33 17.37
C ASN A 141 -11.06 -15.01 18.65
N LEU A 142 -9.90 -14.37 18.60
CA LEU A 142 -9.15 -14.03 19.81
C LEU A 142 -9.46 -12.62 20.30
N MET A 143 -9.38 -11.63 19.42
CA MET A 143 -9.74 -10.25 19.74
C MET A 143 -11.26 -10.12 19.96
N GLY A 144 -12.05 -10.62 19.03
CA GLY A 144 -13.52 -10.55 19.09
C GLY A 144 -14.14 -11.23 20.30
N ALA A 145 -13.48 -12.25 20.86
CA ALA A 145 -13.93 -12.95 22.07
C ALA A 145 -13.62 -12.19 23.38
N ILE A 146 -12.86 -11.08 23.35
CA ILE A 146 -12.57 -10.29 24.54
C ILE A 146 -13.80 -9.45 24.89
N PRO A 147 -14.46 -9.69 26.04
CA PRO A 147 -15.59 -8.88 26.43
C PRO A 147 -15.15 -7.47 26.83
N VAL A 148 -15.90 -6.49 26.38
CA VAL A 148 -15.75 -5.08 26.76
C VAL A 148 -17.10 -4.62 27.31
N SER A 149 -17.10 -4.09 28.54
CA SER A 149 -18.35 -3.61 29.17
C SER A 149 -18.59 -2.14 28.79
N GLU A 150 -19.83 -1.71 28.94
CA GLU A 150 -20.21 -0.31 28.68
C GLU A 150 -19.50 0.64 29.66
N GLU A 151 -19.26 0.22 30.91
CA GLU A 151 -18.52 1.01 31.89
C GLU A 151 -17.06 1.25 31.44
N GLU A 152 -16.42 0.25 30.81
CA GLU A 152 -15.07 0.36 30.29
C GLU A 152 -15.02 1.33 29.08
N ILE A 153 -16.04 1.32 28.22
CA ILE A 153 -16.16 2.24 27.08
C ILE A 153 -16.36 3.68 27.59
N GLN A 154 -17.25 3.88 28.56
CA GLN A 154 -17.49 5.19 29.16
C GLN A 154 -16.27 5.73 29.92
N ALA A 155 -15.54 4.86 30.62
CA ALA A 155 -14.28 5.24 31.27
C ALA A 155 -13.23 5.69 30.25
N GLU A 156 -13.11 4.98 29.13
CA GLU A 156 -12.20 5.35 28.04
C GLU A 156 -12.60 6.67 27.38
N PHE A 157 -13.90 6.85 27.10
CA PHE A 157 -14.45 8.11 26.59
C PHE A 157 -14.06 9.28 27.49
N SER A 158 -14.32 9.16 28.79
CA SER A 158 -14.01 10.21 29.76
C SER A 158 -12.51 10.50 29.90
N ALA A 159 -11.65 9.51 29.63
CA ALA A 159 -10.20 9.65 29.73
C ALA A 159 -9.53 10.21 28.48
N THR A 160 -10.15 10.07 27.29
CA THR A 160 -9.51 10.36 26.00
C THR A 160 -10.17 11.50 25.23
N THR A 161 -11.36 11.95 25.61
CA THR A 161 -12.09 13.02 24.92
C THR A 161 -12.13 14.29 25.75
N GLU A 162 -12.26 15.44 25.10
CA GLU A 162 -12.43 16.73 25.76
C GLU A 162 -13.81 16.86 26.41
N PRO A 163 -13.94 17.67 27.47
CA PRO A 163 -15.23 17.92 28.10
C PRO A 163 -16.23 18.54 27.09
N GLY A 164 -17.36 17.85 26.89
CA GLY A 164 -18.42 18.29 25.98
C GLY A 164 -18.41 17.59 24.61
N ALA A 165 -17.50 16.66 24.38
CA ALA A 165 -17.54 15.82 23.18
C ALA A 165 -18.83 14.98 23.12
N GLU A 166 -19.41 14.86 21.93
CA GLU A 166 -20.60 14.06 21.69
C GLU A 166 -20.23 12.56 21.63
N PHE A 167 -20.96 11.73 22.36
CA PHE A 167 -20.77 10.27 22.35
C PHE A 167 -21.59 9.66 21.21
N THR A 168 -20.97 9.59 20.02
CA THR A 168 -21.59 8.98 18.84
C THR A 168 -21.36 7.46 18.79
N GLU A 169 -22.16 6.74 17.99
CA GLU A 169 -22.01 5.29 17.84
C GLU A 169 -20.67 4.90 17.17
N GLU A 170 -20.18 5.75 16.25
CA GLU A 170 -18.85 5.56 15.64
C GLU A 170 -17.73 5.68 16.69
N LEU A 171 -17.80 6.72 17.53
CA LEU A 171 -16.84 6.93 18.60
C LEU A 171 -16.92 5.79 19.62
N ARG A 172 -18.12 5.32 19.95
CA ARG A 172 -18.33 4.15 20.80
C ARG A 172 -17.62 2.91 20.25
N ALA A 173 -17.81 2.60 18.94
CA ALA A 173 -17.18 1.44 18.30
C ALA A 173 -15.64 1.55 18.31
N LEU A 174 -15.10 2.76 18.08
CA LEU A 174 -13.66 3.04 18.15
C LEU A 174 -13.10 2.82 19.57
N LEU A 175 -13.79 3.33 20.59
CA LEU A 175 -13.40 3.18 21.99
C LEU A 175 -13.47 1.71 22.42
N GLU A 176 -14.50 0.99 22.04
CA GLU A 176 -14.63 -0.45 22.29
C GLU A 176 -13.46 -1.22 21.68
N ALA A 177 -13.10 -0.92 20.42
CA ALA A 177 -11.95 -1.54 19.76
C ALA A 177 -10.62 -1.21 20.47
N THR A 178 -10.47 0.03 20.96
CA THR A 178 -9.29 0.50 21.71
C THR A 178 -9.15 -0.24 23.05
N VAL A 179 -10.23 -0.32 23.82
CA VAL A 179 -10.25 -1.05 25.09
C VAL A 179 -9.96 -2.54 24.87
N ARG A 180 -10.60 -3.15 23.86
CA ARG A 180 -10.39 -4.54 23.48
C ARG A 180 -8.93 -4.81 23.11
N LYS A 181 -8.31 -3.93 22.32
CA LYS A 181 -6.90 -4.01 21.95
C LYS A 181 -6.00 -3.95 23.18
N ARG A 182 -6.22 -3.00 24.09
CA ARG A 182 -5.46 -2.88 25.34
C ARG A 182 -5.60 -4.12 26.23
N LYS A 183 -6.81 -4.67 26.37
CA LYS A 183 -7.04 -5.93 27.10
C LYS A 183 -6.25 -7.08 26.48
N MET A 184 -6.19 -7.17 25.16
CA MET A 184 -5.42 -8.20 24.46
C MET A 184 -3.90 -8.02 24.67
N GLU A 185 -3.40 -6.79 24.58
CA GLU A 185 -1.97 -6.48 24.82
C GLU A 185 -1.52 -6.81 26.25
N ASN A 186 -2.43 -6.71 27.21
CA ASN A 186 -2.18 -7.06 28.60
C ASN A 186 -2.27 -8.57 28.89
N ARG A 187 -2.71 -9.39 27.92
CA ARG A 187 -2.73 -10.85 28.11
C ARG A 187 -1.29 -11.39 28.18
N ASN A 188 -1.11 -12.40 29.02
CA ASN A 188 0.16 -13.11 29.11
C ASN A 188 0.40 -13.89 27.80
N VAL A 189 1.45 -13.52 27.07
CA VAL A 189 1.81 -14.15 25.78
C VAL A 189 2.05 -15.66 25.95
N THR A 190 2.63 -16.08 27.06
CA THR A 190 2.90 -17.49 27.33
C THR A 190 1.59 -18.27 27.52
N GLU A 191 0.64 -17.71 28.25
CA GLU A 191 -0.69 -18.33 28.44
C GLU A 191 -1.43 -18.44 27.10
N LEU A 192 -1.42 -17.38 26.30
CA LEU A 192 -2.03 -17.38 24.97
C LEU A 192 -1.41 -18.46 24.06
N ARG A 193 -0.07 -18.60 24.06
CA ARG A 193 0.61 -19.66 23.30
C ARG A 193 0.25 -21.06 23.80
N ASN A 194 0.16 -21.24 25.10
CA ASN A 194 -0.24 -22.51 25.68
C ASN A 194 -1.69 -22.88 25.29
N GLU A 195 -2.58 -21.90 25.29
CA GLU A 195 -3.95 -22.04 24.80
C GLU A 195 -4.00 -22.40 23.32
N LEU A 196 -3.20 -21.75 22.48
CA LEU A 196 -3.10 -22.04 21.05
C LEU A 196 -2.58 -23.46 20.79
N ARG A 197 -1.65 -23.94 21.61
CA ARG A 197 -1.00 -25.26 21.48
C ARG A 197 -1.80 -26.41 22.11
N LYS A 198 -2.83 -26.12 22.87
CA LYS A 198 -3.64 -27.15 23.55
C LYS A 198 -4.18 -28.17 22.53
N GLY A 199 -3.77 -29.42 22.70
CA GLY A 199 -4.15 -30.54 21.81
C GLY A 199 -3.46 -30.53 20.44
N ILE A 200 -2.36 -29.79 20.28
CA ILE A 200 -1.56 -29.76 19.06
C ILE A 200 -0.11 -30.02 19.41
N ASP A 201 0.49 -31.01 18.73
CA ASP A 201 1.90 -31.34 18.91
C ASP A 201 2.79 -30.29 18.23
N VAL A 202 3.78 -29.81 19.00
CA VAL A 202 4.83 -28.90 18.53
C VAL A 202 6.17 -29.48 18.90
N THR A 203 6.97 -29.79 17.91
CA THR A 203 8.33 -30.33 18.07
C THR A 203 9.34 -29.36 17.50
N VAL A 204 10.37 -28.99 18.29
CA VAL A 204 11.49 -28.17 17.81
C VAL A 204 12.74 -29.05 17.75
N TYR A 205 13.36 -29.15 16.58
CA TYR A 205 14.56 -29.94 16.34
C TYR A 205 15.79 -29.15 16.78
N GLN A 206 16.10 -29.17 18.09
CA GLN A 206 17.15 -28.37 18.73
C GLN A 206 18.51 -28.46 18.02
N LYS A 207 18.89 -29.66 17.55
CA LYS A 207 20.16 -29.89 16.82
C LYS A 207 20.24 -29.06 15.55
N HIS A 208 19.12 -28.89 14.85
CA HIS A 208 19.06 -28.14 13.60
C HIS A 208 18.89 -26.64 13.83
N PHE A 209 18.28 -26.26 14.96
CA PHE A 209 17.99 -24.88 15.30
C PHE A 209 19.15 -24.17 16.01
N ASN A 210 19.83 -24.87 16.96
CA ASN A 210 20.88 -24.30 17.82
C ASN A 210 22.30 -24.37 17.24
N LEU A 211 22.46 -24.71 15.95
CA LEU A 211 23.77 -24.71 15.32
C LEU A 211 24.49 -23.38 15.53
N ALA A 212 25.71 -23.46 16.05
CA ALA A 212 26.56 -22.29 16.29
C ALA A 212 26.84 -21.52 14.98
N GLY A 213 26.86 -20.26 15.10
CA GLY A 213 26.96 -19.11 14.21
C GLY A 213 27.47 -19.23 12.78
N ASP A 214 28.44 -20.06 12.49
CA ASP A 214 29.13 -20.03 11.18
C ASP A 214 28.64 -21.07 10.17
N ALA A 215 27.78 -22.00 10.56
CA ALA A 215 27.23 -22.97 9.63
C ALA A 215 26.08 -22.35 8.82
N LYS A 216 26.33 -22.02 7.55
CA LYS A 216 25.27 -21.69 6.60
C LYS A 216 24.29 -22.87 6.55
N ARG A 217 23.09 -22.66 7.05
CA ARG A 217 22.02 -23.65 6.94
C ARG A 217 21.38 -23.58 5.57
N ALA A 218 21.12 -24.74 4.99
CA ALA A 218 20.27 -24.81 3.79
C ALA A 218 18.82 -24.45 4.17
N ASP A 219 18.10 -23.81 3.27
CA ASP A 219 16.75 -23.31 3.54
C ASP A 219 15.74 -24.46 3.77
N ASP A 220 16.02 -25.67 3.27
CA ASP A 220 15.19 -26.86 3.41
C ASP A 220 15.39 -27.62 4.74
N VAL A 221 16.36 -27.22 5.56
CA VAL A 221 16.59 -27.85 6.87
C VAL A 221 15.37 -27.67 7.77
N VAL A 222 14.78 -28.80 8.17
CA VAL A 222 13.64 -28.82 9.09
C VAL A 222 14.08 -28.40 10.49
N VAL A 223 13.52 -27.32 11.03
CA VAL A 223 13.84 -26.80 12.36
C VAL A 223 12.73 -27.01 13.38
N ALA A 224 11.50 -27.20 12.92
CA ALA A 224 10.37 -27.52 13.79
C ALA A 224 9.25 -28.22 13.00
N GLU A 225 8.31 -28.79 13.75
CA GLU A 225 7.03 -29.27 13.28
C GLU A 225 5.93 -28.76 14.20
N ALA A 226 4.83 -28.25 13.64
CA ALA A 226 3.70 -27.73 14.40
C ALA A 226 2.38 -28.21 13.79
N GLY A 227 1.64 -29.02 14.53
CA GLY A 227 0.34 -29.54 14.11
C GLY A 227 0.38 -30.38 12.83
N GLY A 228 1.50 -31.10 12.57
CA GLY A 228 1.72 -31.91 11.38
C GLY A 228 2.27 -31.13 10.19
N GLU A 229 2.59 -29.83 10.35
CA GLU A 229 3.24 -29.02 9.31
C GLU A 229 4.72 -28.79 9.64
N ILE A 230 5.59 -29.07 8.66
CA ILE A 230 7.03 -28.86 8.75
C ILE A 230 7.32 -27.35 8.66
N ILE A 231 8.26 -26.89 9.48
CA ILE A 231 8.83 -25.54 9.45
C ILE A 231 10.32 -25.67 9.11
N THR A 232 10.73 -25.01 8.03
CA THR A 232 12.13 -25.05 7.57
C THR A 232 12.92 -23.83 8.05
N TRP A 233 14.24 -23.91 7.96
CA TRP A 233 15.11 -22.77 8.24
C TRP A 233 14.84 -21.60 7.30
N GLY A 234 14.56 -21.86 6.02
CA GLY A 234 14.20 -20.81 5.05
C GLY A 234 13.01 -19.98 5.51
N GLU A 235 11.97 -20.63 6.05
CA GLU A 235 10.77 -19.92 6.58
C GLU A 235 11.10 -19.07 7.81
N VAL A 236 11.94 -19.53 8.70
CA VAL A 236 12.42 -18.74 9.85
C VAL A 236 13.32 -17.59 9.38
N SER A 237 14.21 -17.84 8.42
CA SER A 237 15.08 -16.85 7.79
C SER A 237 14.29 -15.72 7.12
N ASP A 238 13.20 -16.03 6.43
CA ASP A 238 12.29 -15.06 5.84
C ASP A 238 11.66 -14.12 6.89
N ARG A 239 11.38 -14.64 8.09
CA ARG A 239 10.91 -13.80 9.21
C ARG A 239 12.01 -12.86 9.70
N LEU A 240 13.26 -13.31 9.74
CA LEU A 240 14.41 -12.49 10.10
C LEU A 240 14.64 -11.36 9.07
N ILE A 241 14.50 -11.66 7.76
CA ILE A 241 14.57 -10.66 6.69
C ILE A 241 13.49 -9.59 6.89
N ALA A 242 12.26 -10.01 7.17
CA ALA A 242 11.13 -9.10 7.38
C ALA A 242 11.35 -8.21 8.62
N ALA A 243 11.85 -8.78 9.72
CA ALA A 243 12.15 -8.04 10.95
C ALA A 243 13.31 -7.05 10.78
N GLY A 244 14.34 -7.43 10.02
CA GLY A 244 15.56 -6.63 9.82
C GLY A 244 15.48 -5.62 8.67
N LYS A 245 14.40 -5.57 7.91
CA LYS A 245 14.23 -4.73 6.71
C LYS A 245 15.33 -4.94 5.65
N GLY A 246 15.86 -6.17 5.51
CA GLY A 246 16.79 -6.52 4.44
C GLY A 246 17.70 -7.69 4.73
N ALA A 247 18.33 -8.22 3.67
CA ALA A 247 19.15 -9.43 3.72
C ALA A 247 20.44 -9.27 4.56
N VAL A 248 21.04 -8.09 4.59
CA VAL A 248 22.27 -7.84 5.39
C VAL A 248 21.98 -7.98 6.87
N LYS A 249 20.88 -7.39 7.34
CA LYS A 249 20.44 -7.52 8.73
C LYS A 249 19.95 -8.93 9.10
N ARG A 250 19.52 -9.72 8.13
CA ARG A 250 19.16 -11.12 8.35
C ARG A 250 20.32 -11.91 8.94
N ASP A 251 21.52 -11.77 8.37
CA ASP A 251 22.67 -12.56 8.78
C ASP A 251 23.13 -12.16 10.18
N GLU A 252 23.07 -10.86 10.51
CA GLU A 252 23.31 -10.37 11.88
C GLU A 252 22.29 -10.95 12.87
N LEU A 253 20.99 -10.83 12.58
CA LEU A 253 19.91 -11.35 13.43
C LEU A 253 19.95 -12.88 13.52
N ALA A 254 20.39 -13.58 12.48
CA ALA A 254 20.54 -15.02 12.50
C ALA A 254 21.63 -15.50 13.47
N MET A 255 22.57 -14.64 13.86
CA MET A 255 23.57 -14.93 14.90
C MET A 255 22.98 -14.80 16.31
N GLU A 256 21.92 -14.05 16.50
CA GLU A 256 21.27 -13.83 17.79
C GLU A 256 20.26 -14.91 18.11
N MET A 257 20.45 -15.64 19.23
CA MET A 257 19.54 -16.71 19.64
C MET A 257 18.11 -16.20 19.88
N ASP A 258 17.97 -15.04 20.52
CA ASP A 258 16.65 -14.48 20.85
C ASP A 258 15.89 -14.06 19.58
N ALA A 259 16.58 -13.51 18.58
CA ALA A 259 15.98 -13.18 17.29
C ALA A 259 15.50 -14.44 16.55
N ARG A 260 16.34 -15.50 16.51
CA ARG A 260 15.97 -16.80 15.93
C ARG A 260 14.77 -17.42 16.64
N LEU A 261 14.78 -17.44 17.98
CA LEU A 261 13.68 -17.97 18.78
C LEU A 261 12.39 -17.20 18.53
N SER A 262 12.45 -15.87 18.50
CA SER A 262 11.31 -15.01 18.21
C SER A 262 10.74 -15.29 16.81
N ALA A 263 11.60 -15.40 15.79
CA ALA A 263 11.19 -15.73 14.43
C ALA A 263 10.53 -17.12 14.34
N LEU A 264 11.14 -18.14 14.97
CA LEU A 264 10.58 -19.48 15.03
C LEU A 264 9.23 -19.51 15.76
N GLN A 265 9.12 -18.86 16.92
CA GLN A 265 7.86 -18.80 17.65
C GLN A 265 6.75 -18.13 16.83
N THR A 266 7.09 -17.03 16.12
CA THR A 266 6.15 -16.34 15.24
C THR A 266 5.68 -17.26 14.11
N GLU A 267 6.59 -18.07 13.53
CA GLU A 267 6.21 -19.00 12.46
C GLU A 267 5.30 -20.12 13.01
N ILE A 268 5.64 -20.69 14.17
CA ILE A 268 4.80 -21.69 14.85
C ILE A 268 3.42 -21.12 15.12
N ASP A 269 3.33 -19.96 15.78
CA ASP A 269 2.06 -19.32 16.14
C ASP A 269 1.21 -19.02 14.87
N THR A 270 1.84 -18.55 13.79
CA THR A 270 1.17 -18.34 12.49
C THR A 270 0.56 -19.63 11.93
N ARG A 271 1.29 -20.75 11.99
CA ARG A 271 0.81 -22.06 11.51
C ARG A 271 -0.38 -22.55 12.31
N LEU A 272 -0.29 -22.43 13.66
CA LEU A 272 -1.37 -22.87 14.56
C LEU A 272 -2.61 -22.03 14.37
N LEU A 273 -2.49 -20.72 14.29
CA LEU A 273 -3.60 -19.81 14.02
C LEU A 273 -4.23 -20.09 12.64
N ALA A 274 -3.43 -20.28 11.61
CA ALA A 274 -3.94 -20.59 10.27
C ALA A 274 -4.66 -21.94 10.24
N LYS A 275 -4.17 -22.96 11.00
CA LYS A 275 -4.84 -24.24 11.14
C LYS A 275 -6.19 -24.07 11.81
N LYS A 276 -6.26 -23.31 12.92
CA LYS A 276 -7.53 -23.01 13.61
C LYS A 276 -8.48 -22.21 12.71
N ALA A 277 -7.95 -21.28 11.91
CA ALA A 277 -8.74 -20.53 10.94
C ALA A 277 -9.43 -21.45 9.90
N ARG A 278 -8.70 -22.42 9.35
CA ARG A 278 -9.27 -23.40 8.40
C ARG A 278 -10.34 -24.27 9.07
N VAL A 279 -10.11 -24.70 10.31
CA VAL A 279 -11.16 -25.44 11.08
C VAL A 279 -12.40 -24.58 11.30
N ALA A 280 -12.23 -23.28 11.49
CA ALA A 280 -13.33 -22.32 11.60
C ALA A 280 -13.95 -21.91 10.25
N GLY A 281 -13.45 -22.44 9.11
CA GLY A 281 -13.98 -22.14 7.77
C GLY A 281 -13.58 -20.78 7.20
N LEU A 282 -12.62 -20.07 7.83
CA LEU A 282 -12.18 -18.74 7.40
C LEU A 282 -11.42 -18.77 6.06
N ASP A 283 -10.96 -19.92 5.60
CA ASP A 283 -10.43 -20.12 4.27
C ASP A 283 -11.47 -20.01 3.13
N ARG A 284 -12.76 -19.94 3.50
CA ARG A 284 -13.90 -19.68 2.59
C ARG A 284 -14.49 -18.29 2.75
N ASP A 285 -13.94 -17.49 3.66
CA ASP A 285 -14.37 -16.11 3.87
C ASP A 285 -14.18 -15.30 2.56
N PRO A 286 -15.20 -14.54 2.10
CA PRO A 286 -15.11 -13.77 0.86
C PRO A 286 -13.94 -12.79 0.84
N THR A 287 -13.63 -12.14 1.97
CA THR A 287 -12.49 -11.22 2.10
C THR A 287 -11.16 -11.96 1.94
N PHE A 288 -11.05 -13.16 2.55
CA PHE A 288 -9.87 -14.00 2.36
C PHE A 288 -9.71 -14.40 0.90
N LEU A 289 -10.76 -14.90 0.26
CA LEU A 289 -10.73 -15.36 -1.14
C LEU A 289 -10.38 -14.22 -2.10
N ALA A 290 -10.96 -13.03 -1.91
CA ALA A 290 -10.65 -11.86 -2.72
C ALA A 290 -9.16 -11.49 -2.63
N ARG A 291 -8.63 -11.37 -1.42
CA ARG A 291 -7.21 -11.05 -1.17
C ARG A 291 -6.25 -12.15 -1.65
N TYR A 292 -6.64 -13.41 -1.48
CA TYR A 292 -5.84 -14.53 -1.97
C TYR A 292 -5.73 -14.53 -3.48
N ASN A 293 -6.84 -14.29 -4.20
CA ASN A 293 -6.87 -14.22 -5.65
C ASN A 293 -6.11 -13.01 -6.20
N GLU A 294 -6.22 -11.85 -5.55
CA GLU A 294 -5.45 -10.66 -5.89
C GLU A 294 -3.93 -10.92 -5.75
N TYR A 295 -3.51 -11.49 -4.62
CA TYR A 295 -2.11 -11.82 -4.39
C TYR A 295 -1.61 -12.88 -5.36
N HIS A 296 -2.42 -13.92 -5.65
CA HIS A 296 -2.13 -14.95 -6.66
C HIS A 296 -1.80 -14.30 -8.01
N LYS A 297 -2.71 -13.48 -8.52
CA LYS A 297 -2.56 -12.80 -9.82
C LYS A 297 -1.33 -11.89 -9.85
N THR A 298 -1.22 -11.00 -8.87
CA THR A 298 -0.13 -10.02 -8.78
C THR A 298 1.23 -10.70 -8.61
N SER A 299 1.32 -11.74 -7.78
CA SER A 299 2.55 -12.49 -7.55
C SER A 299 3.04 -13.20 -8.82
N LEU A 300 2.14 -13.80 -9.60
CA LEU A 300 2.49 -14.45 -10.87
C LEU A 300 2.97 -13.42 -11.91
N ILE A 301 2.26 -12.31 -12.05
CA ILE A 301 2.65 -11.22 -12.96
C ILE A 301 4.05 -10.70 -12.61
N ASN A 302 4.28 -10.39 -11.34
CA ASN A 302 5.57 -9.85 -10.88
C ASN A 302 6.71 -10.85 -11.10
N ARG A 303 6.47 -12.12 -10.80
CA ARG A 303 7.44 -13.19 -11.02
C ARG A 303 7.77 -13.36 -12.49
N HIS A 304 6.75 -13.38 -13.34
CA HIS A 304 6.93 -13.48 -14.78
C HIS A 304 7.73 -12.30 -15.35
N ARG A 305 7.35 -11.08 -14.98
CA ARG A 305 8.10 -9.87 -15.34
C ARG A 305 9.55 -9.91 -14.89
N ALA A 306 9.80 -10.37 -13.66
CA ALA A 306 11.16 -10.51 -13.13
C ALA A 306 11.98 -11.55 -13.90
N ASN A 307 11.39 -12.68 -14.28
CA ASN A 307 12.03 -13.69 -15.11
C ASN A 307 12.39 -13.11 -16.50
N LEU A 308 11.43 -12.51 -17.19
CA LEU A 308 11.65 -11.88 -18.49
C LEU A 308 12.72 -10.77 -18.40
N ALA A 309 12.65 -9.92 -17.39
CA ALA A 309 13.61 -8.84 -17.18
C ALA A 309 15.05 -9.34 -16.96
N ARG A 310 15.19 -10.50 -16.29
CA ARG A 310 16.50 -11.14 -16.06
C ARG A 310 17.08 -11.71 -17.36
N ASP A 311 16.22 -12.23 -18.23
CA ASP A 311 16.62 -12.81 -19.51
C ASP A 311 16.97 -11.74 -20.55
N ILE A 312 16.50 -10.50 -20.37
CA ILE A 312 16.81 -9.34 -21.19
C ILE A 312 18.17 -8.76 -20.74
N SER A 313 19.23 -9.13 -21.42
CA SER A 313 20.60 -8.66 -21.14
C SER A 313 21.21 -8.01 -22.39
N PRO A 314 21.04 -6.67 -22.53
CA PRO A 314 21.64 -5.98 -23.65
C PRO A 314 23.17 -6.01 -23.60
N THR A 315 23.81 -6.16 -24.73
CA THR A 315 25.23 -5.93 -24.90
C THR A 315 25.55 -4.45 -24.73
N ASP A 316 26.81 -4.11 -24.53
CA ASP A 316 27.22 -2.72 -24.39
C ASP A 316 26.90 -1.94 -25.67
N ALA A 317 27.16 -2.51 -26.86
CA ALA A 317 26.83 -1.89 -28.13
C ALA A 317 25.31 -1.63 -28.31
N GLU A 318 24.47 -2.55 -27.92
CA GLU A 318 22.99 -2.37 -27.95
C GLU A 318 22.55 -1.26 -26.98
N LEU A 319 23.18 -1.20 -25.81
CA LEU A 319 22.87 -0.19 -24.82
C LEU A 319 23.29 1.22 -25.27
N GLU A 320 24.46 1.33 -25.88
CA GLU A 320 24.95 2.57 -26.49
C GLU A 320 24.05 3.02 -27.65
N ALA A 321 23.71 2.11 -28.57
CA ALA A 321 22.81 2.41 -29.67
C ALA A 321 21.43 2.87 -29.17
N TYR A 322 20.90 2.20 -28.13
CA TYR A 322 19.65 2.59 -27.51
C TYR A 322 19.74 3.95 -26.83
N PHE A 323 20.83 4.23 -26.14
CA PHE A 323 21.10 5.53 -25.54
C PHE A 323 21.10 6.64 -26.56
N GLU A 324 21.84 6.49 -27.67
CA GLU A 324 21.90 7.51 -28.72
C GLU A 324 20.53 7.76 -29.36
N ALA A 325 19.77 6.69 -29.64
CA ALA A 325 18.42 6.81 -30.20
C ALA A 325 17.44 7.51 -29.24
N ASN A 326 17.68 7.40 -27.94
CA ASN A 326 16.78 7.92 -26.87
C ASN A 326 17.40 9.05 -26.04
N ARG A 327 18.51 9.63 -26.47
CA ARG A 327 19.28 10.65 -25.72
C ARG A 327 18.41 11.79 -25.19
N LYS A 328 17.43 12.25 -25.96
CA LYS A 328 16.49 13.31 -25.57
C LYS A 328 15.51 12.86 -24.46
N ARG A 329 15.28 11.57 -24.31
CA ARG A 329 14.39 10.97 -23.27
C ARG A 329 15.19 10.54 -22.04
N ILE A 330 16.47 10.22 -22.21
CA ILE A 330 17.41 9.83 -21.15
C ILE A 330 18.09 11.10 -20.62
N VAL A 331 17.30 12.08 -20.26
CA VAL A 331 17.77 13.24 -19.51
C VAL A 331 17.61 12.90 -18.04
N MET A 332 18.65 13.12 -17.24
CA MET A 332 18.49 13.18 -15.80
C MET A 332 17.80 14.51 -15.51
N PRO A 333 16.49 14.52 -15.25
CA PRO A 333 15.79 15.77 -14.97
C PRO A 333 16.36 16.39 -13.70
N GLU A 334 16.15 17.68 -13.57
CA GLU A 334 16.40 18.35 -12.30
C GLU A 334 15.52 17.75 -11.21
N PHE A 335 16.10 17.47 -10.05
CA PHE A 335 15.39 17.02 -8.87
C PHE A 335 15.60 18.01 -7.73
N ARG A 336 14.53 18.24 -6.98
CA ARG A 336 14.59 19.02 -5.73
C ARG A 336 14.09 18.18 -4.57
N LYS A 337 14.81 18.24 -3.45
CA LYS A 337 14.35 17.66 -2.20
C LYS A 337 13.42 18.67 -1.54
N VAL A 338 12.13 18.37 -1.54
CA VAL A 338 11.08 19.33 -1.19
C VAL A 338 10.54 19.07 0.20
N GLN A 339 10.32 20.16 0.93
CA GLN A 339 9.53 20.19 2.17
C GLN A 339 8.41 21.21 2.01
N MET A 340 7.21 20.94 2.59
CA MET A 340 6.02 21.74 2.34
C MET A 340 5.13 21.79 3.59
N VAL A 341 4.51 22.96 3.80
CA VAL A 341 3.43 23.18 4.78
C VAL A 341 2.15 23.46 4.00
N MET A 342 1.10 22.71 4.25
CA MET A 342 -0.22 22.91 3.64
C MET A 342 -1.17 23.55 4.64
N LEU A 343 -1.90 24.59 4.20
CA LEU A 343 -2.78 25.40 5.03
C LEU A 343 -4.12 25.65 4.32
N GLU A 344 -5.18 25.93 5.08
CA GLU A 344 -6.52 26.10 4.54
C GLU A 344 -6.72 27.48 3.91
N ASP A 345 -6.08 28.52 4.44
CA ASP A 345 -6.25 29.89 3.98
C ASP A 345 -4.93 30.64 3.74
N GLU A 346 -4.99 31.70 2.94
CA GLU A 346 -3.86 32.51 2.51
C GLU A 346 -3.25 33.31 3.67
N GLU A 347 -4.06 33.80 4.59
CA GLU A 347 -3.59 34.63 5.71
C GLU A 347 -2.72 33.81 6.67
N GLN A 348 -3.17 32.61 7.00
CA GLN A 348 -2.36 31.63 7.75
C GLN A 348 -1.05 31.31 7.02
N ALA A 349 -1.11 31.04 5.71
CA ALA A 349 0.07 30.70 4.93
C ALA A 349 1.09 31.84 4.89
N ASN A 350 0.63 33.09 4.76
CA ASN A 350 1.46 34.28 4.83
C ASN A 350 2.09 34.46 6.24
N THR A 351 1.32 34.20 7.29
CA THR A 351 1.77 34.27 8.67
C THR A 351 2.86 33.24 8.96
N VAL A 352 2.60 31.99 8.60
CA VAL A 352 3.57 30.89 8.78
C VAL A 352 4.84 31.17 8.00
N LYS A 353 4.74 31.60 6.73
CA LYS A 353 5.91 31.97 5.93
C LYS A 353 6.75 33.03 6.60
N LYS A 354 6.14 34.14 7.06
CA LYS A 354 6.85 35.22 7.75
C LYS A 354 7.54 34.77 9.01
N SER A 355 6.91 33.90 9.81
CA SER A 355 7.50 33.36 11.03
C SER A 355 8.70 32.46 10.74
N ILE A 356 8.67 31.69 9.63
CA ILE A 356 9.80 30.89 9.18
C ILE A 356 10.95 31.79 8.68
N GLU A 357 10.64 32.80 7.86
CA GLU A 357 11.62 33.75 7.33
C GLU A 357 12.26 34.60 8.43
N ALA A 358 11.52 34.95 9.47
CA ALA A 358 12.03 35.65 10.65
C ALA A 358 12.87 34.75 11.58
N GLY A 359 12.79 33.43 11.40
CA GLY A 359 13.48 32.47 12.27
C GLY A 359 12.79 32.20 13.60
N ASP A 360 11.54 32.65 13.76
CA ASP A 360 10.75 32.45 14.99
C ASP A 360 10.38 30.97 15.16
N ILE A 361 10.14 30.28 14.06
CA ILE A 361 9.89 28.83 13.99
C ILE A 361 10.68 28.22 12.85
N THR A 362 11.06 26.94 13.00
CA THR A 362 11.67 26.16 11.92
C THR A 362 10.61 25.68 10.94
N PHE A 363 11.01 25.34 9.72
CA PHE A 363 10.10 24.75 8.74
C PHE A 363 9.49 23.43 9.24
N PHE A 364 10.25 22.63 9.99
CA PHE A 364 9.80 21.40 10.62
C PHE A 364 8.69 21.65 11.66
N GLN A 365 8.88 22.68 12.52
CA GLN A 365 7.86 23.09 13.49
C GLN A 365 6.60 23.59 12.75
N ALA A 366 6.76 24.41 11.74
CA ALA A 366 5.64 24.90 10.93
C ALA A 366 4.85 23.74 10.30
N ALA A 367 5.55 22.72 9.77
CA ALA A 367 4.89 21.54 9.20
C ALA A 367 4.16 20.70 10.26
N SER A 368 4.80 20.50 11.43
CA SER A 368 4.20 19.74 12.54
C SER A 368 2.98 20.42 13.16
N ASP A 369 3.03 21.75 13.32
CA ASP A 369 2.09 22.49 14.17
C ASP A 369 0.95 23.13 13.36
N HIS A 370 1.18 23.43 12.08
CA HIS A 370 0.24 24.18 11.24
C HIS A 370 -0.22 23.46 9.99
N SER A 371 0.49 22.42 9.52
CA SER A 371 0.12 21.76 8.28
C SER A 371 -1.12 20.87 8.45
N VAL A 372 -2.08 21.02 7.54
CA VAL A 372 -3.27 20.16 7.45
C VAL A 372 -3.01 18.83 6.72
N ALA A 373 -1.78 18.59 6.26
CA ALA A 373 -1.43 17.32 5.65
C ALA A 373 -1.52 16.18 6.66
N PRO A 374 -2.17 15.05 6.33
CA PRO A 374 -2.43 13.95 7.29
C PRO A 374 -1.16 13.36 7.91
N ASP A 375 -0.05 13.38 7.18
CA ASP A 375 1.25 12.82 7.57
C ASP A 375 2.28 13.86 8.01
N ALA A 376 1.90 15.14 8.07
CA ALA A 376 2.82 16.25 8.37
C ALA A 376 3.55 16.11 9.72
N LYS A 377 2.89 15.54 10.74
CA LYS A 377 3.50 15.27 12.05
C LYS A 377 4.52 14.13 12.01
N GLN A 378 4.41 13.23 11.03
CA GLN A 378 5.28 12.05 10.93
C GLN A 378 6.48 12.32 10.04
N ASN A 379 6.28 12.98 8.89
CA ASN A 379 7.30 13.30 7.90
C ASN A 379 7.83 14.74 8.04
N LEU A 380 7.27 15.54 8.94
CA LEU A 380 7.64 16.95 9.18
C LEU A 380 7.56 17.78 7.89
N GLY A 381 6.60 17.46 7.02
CA GLY A 381 6.39 18.10 5.73
C GLY A 381 7.39 17.68 4.64
N GLU A 382 8.33 16.76 4.89
CA GLU A 382 9.28 16.31 3.87
C GLU A 382 8.59 15.37 2.86
N ILE A 383 8.58 15.79 1.56
CA ILE A 383 8.04 15.01 0.44
C ILE A 383 9.14 14.15 -0.19
N GLY A 384 10.41 14.54 -0.01
CA GLY A 384 11.55 13.89 -0.60
C GLY A 384 11.93 14.46 -1.98
N TRP A 385 12.62 13.65 -2.78
CA TRP A 385 13.13 14.07 -4.10
C TRP A 385 12.02 14.06 -5.16
N VAL A 386 11.75 15.22 -5.74
CA VAL A 386 10.74 15.45 -6.77
C VAL A 386 11.41 15.92 -8.05
N GLY A 387 11.12 15.26 -9.18
CA GLY A 387 11.54 15.69 -10.52
C GLY A 387 10.60 16.73 -11.08
N GLN A 388 11.11 17.61 -11.95
CA GLN A 388 10.33 18.64 -12.65
C GLN A 388 9.11 18.05 -13.38
N GLY A 389 7.96 18.70 -13.29
CA GLY A 389 6.71 18.26 -13.88
C GLY A 389 5.96 17.18 -13.09
N LYS A 390 6.37 16.88 -11.85
CA LYS A 390 5.70 15.88 -10.98
C LYS A 390 4.75 16.50 -9.97
N LEU A 391 4.93 17.74 -9.60
CA LEU A 391 4.01 18.49 -8.76
C LEU A 391 2.87 19.08 -9.60
N LYS A 392 1.87 19.65 -8.92
CA LYS A 392 0.87 20.49 -9.60
C LYS A 392 1.58 21.65 -10.29
N PRO A 393 1.12 22.12 -11.47
CA PRO A 393 1.81 23.14 -12.24
C PRO A 393 2.18 24.39 -11.44
N GLU A 394 1.31 24.82 -10.55
CA GLU A 394 1.49 26.00 -9.70
C GLU A 394 2.61 25.79 -8.68
N LEU A 395 2.66 24.61 -8.07
CA LEU A 395 3.71 24.22 -7.12
C LEU A 395 5.03 23.95 -7.85
N ASP A 396 4.98 23.29 -9.00
CA ASP A 396 6.15 22.96 -9.80
C ASP A 396 6.89 24.22 -10.22
N ALA A 397 6.14 25.24 -10.70
CA ALA A 397 6.69 26.53 -11.09
C ALA A 397 7.43 27.22 -9.93
N VAL A 398 6.89 27.19 -8.72
CA VAL A 398 7.51 27.82 -7.55
C VAL A 398 8.72 26.99 -7.09
N VAL A 399 8.54 25.67 -6.89
CA VAL A 399 9.57 24.79 -6.32
C VAL A 399 10.83 24.77 -7.18
N PHE A 400 10.70 24.76 -8.52
CA PHE A 400 11.86 24.66 -9.41
C PHE A 400 12.59 25.99 -9.67
N GLU A 401 12.10 27.10 -9.13
CA GLU A 401 12.83 28.38 -9.09
C GLU A 401 13.60 28.60 -7.78
N LEU A 402 13.26 27.86 -6.70
CA LEU A 402 13.90 28.07 -5.40
C LEU A 402 15.36 27.59 -5.38
N GLY A 403 16.23 28.36 -4.75
CA GLY A 403 17.56 27.90 -4.32
C GLY A 403 17.49 26.97 -3.10
N PRO A 404 18.61 26.30 -2.73
CA PRO A 404 18.67 25.45 -1.55
C PRO A 404 18.38 26.23 -0.27
N GLY A 405 17.38 25.78 0.50
CA GLY A 405 16.94 26.44 1.74
C GLY A 405 16.06 27.68 1.52
N GLU A 406 15.81 28.10 0.30
CA GLU A 406 14.93 29.22 -0.01
C GLU A 406 13.47 28.84 0.21
N ILE A 407 12.63 29.81 0.66
CA ILE A 407 11.23 29.61 1.01
C ILE A 407 10.35 30.24 -0.08
N GLY A 408 9.53 29.43 -0.72
CA GLY A 408 8.58 29.82 -1.74
C GLY A 408 7.14 29.82 -1.27
N GLY A 409 6.29 30.47 -2.06
CA GLY A 409 4.86 30.60 -1.76
C GLY A 409 4.54 31.86 -0.92
N PRO A 410 3.31 31.97 -0.33
CA PRO A 410 2.24 30.98 -0.45
C PRO A 410 1.76 30.80 -1.88
N VAL A 411 1.49 29.57 -2.28
CA VAL A 411 0.94 29.24 -3.59
C VAL A 411 -0.31 28.38 -3.42
N GLN A 412 -1.39 28.76 -4.11
CA GLN A 412 -2.62 27.98 -4.06
C GLN A 412 -2.55 26.82 -5.06
N ALA A 413 -2.75 25.60 -4.56
CA ALA A 413 -2.80 24.41 -5.38
C ALA A 413 -3.76 23.37 -4.78
N GLY A 414 -4.74 22.91 -5.57
CA GLY A 414 -5.70 21.90 -5.14
C GLY A 414 -6.62 22.34 -3.99
N GLY A 415 -6.95 23.61 -3.92
CA GLY A 415 -7.83 24.16 -2.90
C GLY A 415 -7.15 24.49 -1.57
N LEU A 416 -5.85 24.19 -1.42
CA LEU A 416 -5.04 24.50 -0.24
C LEU A 416 -3.93 25.50 -0.59
N TRP A 417 -3.42 26.18 0.42
CA TRP A 417 -2.28 27.07 0.33
C TRP A 417 -1.00 26.36 0.79
N HIS A 418 0.09 26.59 0.07
CA HIS A 418 1.34 25.89 0.30
C HIS A 418 2.49 26.85 0.49
N VAL A 419 3.24 26.65 1.57
CA VAL A 419 4.57 27.23 1.78
C VAL A 419 5.56 26.11 1.54
N VAL A 420 6.57 26.34 0.69
CA VAL A 420 7.48 25.30 0.20
C VAL A 420 8.93 25.71 0.37
N THR A 421 9.82 24.75 0.49
CA THR A 421 11.27 24.97 0.45
C THR A 421 11.96 23.82 -0.30
N ALA A 422 13.05 24.13 -0.98
CA ALA A 422 13.95 23.15 -1.57
C ALA A 422 15.12 22.90 -0.61
N LEU A 423 15.14 21.75 0.05
CA LEU A 423 16.21 21.37 1.00
C LEU A 423 17.54 21.10 0.29
N ASP A 424 17.49 20.54 -0.92
CA ASP A 424 18.64 20.17 -1.72
C ASP A 424 18.25 20.13 -3.21
N ILE A 425 19.21 20.33 -4.11
CA ILE A 425 19.01 20.41 -5.56
C ILE A 425 19.97 19.46 -6.24
N ARG A 426 19.46 18.73 -7.23
CA ARG A 426 20.25 17.97 -8.19
C ARG A 426 19.94 18.53 -9.57
N ASP A 427 20.89 19.26 -10.13
CA ASP A 427 20.76 19.86 -11.45
C ASP A 427 20.52 18.81 -12.53
N ALA A 428 19.81 19.21 -13.58
CA ALA A 428 19.70 18.43 -14.79
C ALA A 428 21.11 18.18 -15.36
N GLN A 429 21.48 16.92 -15.49
CA GLN A 429 22.77 16.54 -16.06
C GLN A 429 22.59 16.11 -17.50
N ASN A 430 23.48 16.58 -18.40
CA ASN A 430 23.61 16.00 -19.72
C ASN A 430 23.91 14.50 -19.55
N ALA A 431 23.03 13.67 -20.09
CA ALA A 431 23.18 12.24 -19.99
C ALA A 431 24.46 11.80 -20.73
N ASP A 432 25.36 11.16 -20.01
CA ASP A 432 26.56 10.51 -20.50
C ASP A 432 26.48 9.02 -20.22
N ILE A 433 26.58 8.17 -21.23
CA ILE A 433 26.47 6.72 -21.11
C ILE A 433 27.65 6.13 -20.31
N GLU A 434 28.77 6.80 -20.22
CA GLU A 434 29.91 6.40 -19.40
C GLU A 434 29.66 6.57 -17.91
N ASN A 435 28.70 7.42 -17.56
CA ASN A 435 28.26 7.54 -16.17
C ASN A 435 27.44 6.32 -15.75
N GLU A 436 27.84 5.67 -14.64
CA GLU A 436 27.22 4.45 -14.15
C GLU A 436 25.71 4.63 -13.87
N ALA A 437 25.29 5.76 -13.32
CA ALA A 437 23.88 6.03 -13.03
C ALA A 437 23.07 6.16 -14.34
N THR A 438 23.60 6.87 -15.35
CA THR A 438 22.99 6.99 -16.68
C THR A 438 22.92 5.61 -17.36
N ARG A 439 23.99 4.84 -17.32
CA ARG A 439 24.05 3.48 -17.89
C ARG A 439 23.01 2.57 -17.23
N LYS A 440 22.91 2.61 -15.92
CA LYS A 440 21.88 1.85 -15.14
C LYS A 440 20.46 2.30 -15.47
N TYR A 441 20.24 3.60 -15.64
CA TYR A 441 18.94 4.15 -16.04
C TYR A 441 18.58 3.74 -17.46
N THR A 442 19.51 3.86 -18.42
CA THR A 442 19.36 3.43 -19.81
C THR A 442 19.00 1.96 -19.89
N ARG A 443 19.71 1.10 -19.14
CA ARG A 443 19.41 -0.34 -19.08
C ARG A 443 17.99 -0.60 -18.57
N ARG A 444 17.53 0.13 -17.55
CA ARG A 444 16.14 -0.01 -17.08
C ARG A 444 15.12 0.39 -18.14
N MET A 445 15.36 1.47 -18.85
CA MET A 445 14.48 1.90 -19.94
C MET A 445 14.46 0.87 -21.08
N TYR A 446 15.61 0.35 -21.47
CA TYR A 446 15.72 -0.71 -22.47
C TYR A 446 14.92 -1.95 -22.08
N VAL A 447 15.14 -2.45 -20.86
CA VAL A 447 14.40 -3.62 -20.32
C VAL A 447 12.90 -3.34 -20.29
N HIS A 448 12.49 -2.16 -19.84
CA HIS A 448 11.08 -1.77 -19.80
C HIS A 448 10.46 -1.75 -21.20
N GLU A 449 11.16 -1.20 -22.20
CA GLU A 449 10.68 -1.19 -23.59
C GLU A 449 10.55 -2.59 -24.15
N LYS A 450 11.54 -3.48 -23.92
CA LYS A 450 11.46 -4.89 -24.34
C LYS A 450 10.33 -5.65 -23.67
N LEU A 451 10.04 -5.36 -22.40
CA LEU A 451 8.86 -5.93 -21.72
C LEU A 451 7.55 -5.41 -22.34
N ASN A 452 7.48 -4.15 -22.74
CA ASN A 452 6.32 -3.61 -23.43
C ASN A 452 6.15 -4.24 -24.83
N ASP A 453 7.25 -4.40 -25.59
CA ASP A 453 7.23 -5.11 -26.87
C ASP A 453 6.70 -6.53 -26.73
N TYR A 454 7.13 -7.22 -25.67
CA TYR A 454 6.66 -8.54 -25.34
C TYR A 454 5.13 -8.58 -25.07
N VAL A 455 4.62 -7.63 -24.29
CA VAL A 455 3.15 -7.53 -24.03
C VAL A 455 2.37 -7.20 -25.31
N VAL A 456 2.94 -6.34 -26.18
CA VAL A 456 2.34 -6.05 -27.51
C VAL A 456 2.29 -7.31 -28.36
N ASP A 457 3.33 -8.13 -28.32
CA ASP A 457 3.34 -9.41 -29.03
C ASP A 457 2.29 -10.40 -28.49
N LEU A 458 2.17 -10.53 -27.18
CA LEU A 458 1.11 -11.33 -26.55
C LEU A 458 -0.28 -10.91 -27.01
N ARG A 459 -0.52 -9.60 -27.05
CA ARG A 459 -1.81 -9.02 -27.49
C ARG A 459 -2.10 -9.31 -28.97
N LYS A 460 -1.09 -9.32 -29.82
CA LYS A 460 -1.24 -9.52 -31.28
C LYS A 460 -1.34 -10.99 -31.67
N ASN A 461 -0.55 -11.84 -31.03
CA ASN A 461 -0.24 -13.16 -31.54
C ASN A 461 -0.66 -14.32 -30.62
N SER A 462 -0.89 -14.06 -29.33
CA SER A 462 -1.06 -15.13 -28.35
C SER A 462 -2.43 -15.21 -27.73
N PHE A 463 -3.08 -14.06 -27.45
CA PHE A 463 -4.34 -14.01 -26.73
C PHE A 463 -5.36 -13.09 -27.42
N LYS A 464 -6.64 -13.47 -27.36
CA LYS A 464 -7.74 -12.66 -27.86
C LYS A 464 -8.01 -11.50 -26.90
N VAL A 465 -8.01 -10.27 -27.43
CA VAL A 465 -8.37 -9.05 -26.69
C VAL A 465 -9.51 -8.36 -27.40
N GLU A 466 -10.59 -8.11 -26.67
CA GLU A 466 -11.75 -7.36 -27.14
C GLU A 466 -11.93 -6.12 -26.27
N VAL A 467 -12.12 -4.96 -26.86
CA VAL A 467 -12.44 -3.70 -26.17
C VAL A 467 -13.76 -3.17 -26.70
N TYR A 468 -14.68 -2.89 -25.78
CA TYR A 468 -16.04 -2.44 -26.11
C TYR A 468 -16.13 -0.91 -25.96
N GLU A 469 -15.64 -0.19 -26.98
CA GLU A 469 -15.55 1.27 -26.97
C GLU A 469 -16.89 1.96 -26.76
N ASP A 470 -17.95 1.42 -27.37
CA ASP A 470 -19.32 1.91 -27.24
C ASP A 470 -19.82 1.83 -25.79
N VAL A 471 -19.48 0.76 -25.08
CA VAL A 471 -19.80 0.59 -23.65
C VAL A 471 -19.04 1.60 -22.81
N ILE A 472 -17.73 1.79 -23.08
CA ILE A 472 -16.91 2.78 -22.37
C ILE A 472 -17.49 4.19 -22.53
N ILE A 473 -17.81 4.59 -23.78
CA ILE A 473 -18.37 5.90 -24.08
C ILE A 473 -19.72 6.09 -23.37
N ARG A 474 -20.61 5.08 -23.46
CA ARG A 474 -21.92 5.13 -22.80
C ARG A 474 -21.82 5.31 -21.29
N LEU A 475 -20.95 4.53 -20.63
CA LEU A 475 -20.77 4.59 -19.18
C LEU A 475 -20.08 5.88 -18.72
N ALA A 476 -19.11 6.39 -19.49
CA ALA A 476 -18.49 7.69 -19.23
C ALA A 476 -19.49 8.84 -19.37
N GLN A 477 -20.39 8.77 -20.35
CA GLN A 477 -21.48 9.75 -20.53
C GLN A 477 -22.48 9.69 -19.36
N GLN A 478 -22.86 8.49 -18.94
CA GLN A 478 -23.76 8.31 -17.79
C GLN A 478 -23.15 8.89 -16.50
N GLU A 479 -21.84 8.71 -16.29
CA GLU A 479 -21.10 9.33 -15.17
C GLU A 479 -21.16 10.87 -15.27
N ALA A 480 -20.91 11.44 -16.44
CA ALA A 480 -20.97 12.88 -16.68
C ALA A 480 -22.36 13.46 -16.44
N ASP A 481 -23.41 12.80 -16.95
CA ASP A 481 -24.79 13.22 -16.78
C ASP A 481 -25.23 13.16 -15.31
N MET A 482 -24.80 12.14 -14.56
CA MET A 482 -25.06 12.02 -13.14
C MET A 482 -24.41 13.17 -12.35
N VAL A 483 -23.15 13.49 -12.63
CA VAL A 483 -22.45 14.62 -12.00
C VAL A 483 -23.17 15.92 -12.27
N LYS A 484 -23.62 16.16 -13.52
CA LYS A 484 -24.39 17.33 -13.91
C LYS A 484 -25.69 17.45 -13.13
N GLN A 485 -26.46 16.36 -13.01
CA GLN A 485 -27.69 16.33 -12.23
C GLN A 485 -27.47 16.65 -10.76
N LEU A 486 -26.38 16.15 -10.18
CA LEU A 486 -26.05 16.39 -8.78
C LEU A 486 -25.64 17.86 -8.52
N ILE A 487 -24.92 18.47 -9.46
CA ILE A 487 -24.59 19.90 -9.41
C ILE A 487 -25.87 20.75 -9.50
N GLU A 488 -26.79 20.40 -10.42
CA GLU A 488 -28.07 21.09 -10.58
C GLU A 488 -28.96 20.98 -9.34
N GLN A 489 -28.97 19.80 -8.67
CA GLN A 489 -29.75 19.57 -7.44
C GLN A 489 -29.15 20.30 -6.22
N ALA A 490 -27.86 20.50 -6.20
CA ALA A 490 -27.17 21.22 -5.10
C ALA A 490 -27.43 22.74 -5.12
N GLY A 491 -27.93 23.30 -6.23
CA GLY A 491 -28.33 24.73 -6.34
C GLY A 491 -27.19 25.75 -6.40
N ASP A 492 -25.97 25.33 -6.07
CA ASP A 492 -24.74 26.16 -6.14
C ASP A 492 -23.58 25.27 -6.59
N PRO A 493 -22.93 25.57 -7.72
CA PRO A 493 -21.76 24.83 -8.19
C PRO A 493 -20.59 24.79 -7.18
N ASN A 494 -20.49 25.80 -6.29
CA ASN A 494 -19.47 25.87 -5.26
C ASN A 494 -19.83 25.08 -3.99
N SER A 495 -21.10 24.65 -3.83
CA SER A 495 -21.54 23.83 -2.69
C SER A 495 -21.26 22.34 -2.88
N VAL A 496 -20.95 21.91 -4.12
CA VAL A 496 -20.47 20.57 -4.42
C VAL A 496 -18.97 20.53 -4.18
N THR A 497 -18.58 20.47 -2.93
CA THR A 497 -17.16 20.38 -2.55
C THR A 497 -16.54 19.12 -3.16
N GLN A 498 -15.24 19.17 -3.44
CA GLN A 498 -14.42 18.03 -3.88
C GLN A 498 -14.70 16.78 -3.00
N GLN A 499 -14.89 16.99 -1.71
CA GLN A 499 -15.25 15.99 -0.70
C GLN A 499 -16.57 15.27 -1.02
N ARG A 500 -17.60 15.99 -1.44
CA ARG A 500 -18.91 15.42 -1.81
C ARG A 500 -18.85 14.65 -3.13
N ILE A 501 -17.98 15.08 -4.06
CA ILE A 501 -17.69 14.36 -5.30
C ILE A 501 -16.92 13.06 -4.99
N GLU A 502 -15.97 13.11 -4.06
CA GLU A 502 -15.22 11.91 -3.61
C GLU A 502 -16.10 10.92 -2.84
N GLU A 503 -17.01 11.42 -2.00
CA GLU A 503 -18.04 10.62 -1.33
C GLU A 503 -18.94 9.89 -2.33
N MET A 504 -19.37 10.61 -3.39
CA MET A 504 -20.16 10.01 -4.47
C MET A 504 -19.34 9.00 -5.29
N GLN A 505 -18.06 9.22 -5.49
CA GLN A 505 -17.16 8.25 -6.12
C GLN A 505 -17.04 6.95 -5.32
N LYS A 506 -16.97 7.07 -3.98
CA LYS A 506 -16.98 5.91 -3.07
C LYS A 506 -18.27 5.10 -3.17
N LEU A 507 -19.41 5.76 -3.38
CA LEU A 507 -20.73 5.10 -3.52
C LEU A 507 -20.94 4.42 -4.89
N MET A 508 -20.23 4.86 -5.91
CA MET A 508 -20.25 4.25 -7.25
C MET A 508 -19.27 3.09 -7.40
N THR A 509 -18.53 2.79 -6.35
CA THR A 509 -17.57 1.67 -6.28
C THR A 509 -18.21 0.56 -5.43
N PRO A 510 -18.39 -0.68 -5.97
CA PRO A 510 -18.99 -1.78 -5.23
C PRO A 510 -18.13 -2.27 -4.05
#